data_87bab9a38f059aa4245ff7ccc20feb56
#
_entry.id   87bab9a38f059aa4245ff7ccc20feb56
#
_cell.length_a   1.000
_cell.length_b   1.000
_cell.length_c   1.000
_cell.angle_alpha   90.00
_cell.angle_beta   90.00
_cell.angle_gamma   90.00
#
_symmetry.space_group_name_H-M   'P 1'
#
loop_
_entity.id
_entity.type
_entity.pdbx_description
1 polymer ?
#
loop_
_entity_poly.entity_id
_entity_poly.type
_entity_poly.pdbx_seq_one_letter_code
_entity_poly.pdbx_strand_id
1 'polypeptide(L)'
;MPDTSTAIAEIRLLNSDYSREARSLLYQAYRHEPTFAYIFEAERPGYEQRVRATVRELVKQHFFQKLPAIGLFVDDRLIGIALIAPPQRRLGITESWAWQLRMWLSTGVRGTRRYLDYHQAVLACLPSESVHVLPLLGIHPQFQGKHFGEQLLGAVHDWCAEDPHSSGVVLDTGNSRYLEFYKRQGYEEIGEVAIGPVLEHVFFHANPQPLQAATT
;
A
#
# COMPACT_ATOMS: atom_id res chain seq x y z
N MET A 1 18.66 23.22 26.18
CA MET A 1 18.79 22.77 24.80
C MET A 1 18.19 21.40 24.71
N PRO A 2 17.10 21.16 23.98
CA PRO A 2 16.61 19.78 23.82
C PRO A 2 17.60 19.04 22.93
N ASP A 3 18.07 17.93 23.48
CA ASP A 3 18.91 16.95 22.84
C ASP A 3 18.24 16.43 21.58
N THR A 4 18.77 16.78 20.40
CA THR A 4 18.32 16.27 19.12
C THR A 4 18.92 14.87 18.96
N SER A 5 18.47 13.95 19.84
CA SER A 5 18.67 12.52 19.58
C SER A 5 18.03 12.23 18.23
N THR A 6 18.85 12.04 17.22
CA THR A 6 18.41 11.58 15.90
C THR A 6 17.85 10.18 16.13
N ALA A 7 16.54 10.07 16.29
CA ALA A 7 15.89 8.79 16.45
C ALA A 7 16.26 7.91 15.26
N ILE A 8 17.00 6.82 15.54
CA ILE A 8 17.48 5.89 14.50
C ILE A 8 16.25 5.14 14.01
N ALA A 9 15.94 5.33 12.73
CA ALA A 9 14.90 4.55 12.06
C ALA A 9 15.46 3.18 11.67
N GLU A 10 14.71 2.14 11.92
CA GLU A 10 15.09 0.75 11.61
C GLU A 10 14.06 0.12 10.69
N ILE A 11 14.54 -0.57 9.66
CA ILE A 11 13.71 -1.34 8.73
C ILE A 11 13.72 -2.81 9.16
N ARG A 12 12.52 -3.40 9.27
CA ARG A 12 12.36 -4.83 9.59
C ARG A 12 11.33 -5.49 8.67
N LEU A 13 11.58 -6.72 8.27
CA LEU A 13 10.55 -7.58 7.67
C LEU A 13 9.54 -7.98 8.76
N LEU A 14 8.26 -7.86 8.44
CA LEU A 14 7.18 -8.16 9.37
C LEU A 14 6.58 -9.54 9.12
N ASN A 15 6.21 -10.19 10.21
CA ASN A 15 5.40 -11.41 10.21
C ASN A 15 3.98 -11.14 10.78
N SER A 16 3.19 -12.18 10.94
CA SER A 16 1.81 -12.11 11.46
C SER A 16 1.69 -11.54 12.89
N ASP A 17 2.78 -11.55 13.67
CA ASP A 17 2.76 -11.04 15.06
C ASP A 17 2.50 -9.54 15.08
N TYR A 18 2.95 -8.84 14.05
CA TYR A 18 2.70 -7.40 13.86
C TYR A 18 1.32 -7.05 13.27
N SER A 19 0.45 -8.05 13.06
CA SER A 19 -0.85 -7.83 12.40
C SER A 19 -1.74 -6.83 13.15
N ARG A 20 -1.63 -6.73 14.48
CA ARG A 20 -2.40 -5.78 15.29
C ARG A 20 -1.92 -4.35 15.10
N GLU A 21 -0.61 -4.14 15.18
CA GLU A 21 0.06 -2.85 14.99
C GLU A 21 -0.13 -2.35 13.56
N ALA A 22 0.07 -3.23 12.56
CA ALA A 22 -0.16 -2.95 11.16
C ALA A 22 -1.57 -2.44 10.87
N ARG A 23 -2.61 -3.11 11.44
CA ARG A 23 -4.01 -2.69 11.30
C ARG A 23 -4.26 -1.32 11.93
N SER A 24 -3.69 -1.08 13.10
CA SER A 24 -3.84 0.21 13.80
C SER A 24 -3.21 1.35 13.01
N LEU A 25 -1.97 1.16 12.54
CA LEU A 25 -1.23 2.13 11.75
C LEU A 25 -1.93 2.44 10.43
N LEU A 26 -2.24 1.41 9.65
CA LEU A 26 -2.88 1.57 8.33
C LEU A 26 -4.28 2.19 8.46
N TYR A 27 -5.05 1.85 9.50
CA TYR A 27 -6.30 2.56 9.75
C TYR A 27 -6.07 4.06 9.94
N GLN A 28 -5.07 4.47 10.72
CA GLN A 28 -4.75 5.88 10.94
C GLN A 28 -4.28 6.58 9.65
N ALA A 29 -3.55 5.88 8.79
CA ALA A 29 -3.09 6.40 7.51
C ALA A 29 -4.24 6.57 6.51
N TYR A 30 -5.18 5.61 6.47
CA TYR A 30 -6.21 5.54 5.42
C TYR A 30 -7.57 6.15 5.78
N ARG A 31 -7.85 6.43 7.04
CA ARG A 31 -9.17 6.93 7.47
C ARG A 31 -9.58 8.26 6.84
N HIS A 32 -8.65 9.02 6.27
CA HIS A 32 -8.90 10.29 5.60
C HIS A 32 -8.49 10.27 4.12
N GLU A 33 -8.18 9.09 3.58
CA GLU A 33 -7.86 8.94 2.16
C GLU A 33 -9.11 9.15 1.29
N PRO A 34 -9.02 9.99 0.23
CA PRO A 34 -10.17 10.35 -0.60
C PRO A 34 -10.85 9.14 -1.22
N THR A 35 -10.08 8.16 -1.69
CA THR A 35 -10.60 6.94 -2.31
C THR A 35 -11.39 6.12 -1.31
N PHE A 36 -10.86 5.92 -0.09
CA PHE A 36 -11.58 5.22 0.98
C PHE A 36 -12.82 6.01 1.43
N ALA A 37 -12.72 7.34 1.49
CA ALA A 37 -13.86 8.20 1.83
C ALA A 37 -15.02 8.01 0.86
N TYR A 38 -14.74 7.94 -0.44
CA TYR A 38 -15.75 7.68 -1.45
C TYR A 38 -16.27 6.23 -1.43
N ILE A 39 -15.37 5.25 -1.43
CA ILE A 39 -15.73 3.82 -1.48
C ILE A 39 -16.61 3.45 -0.29
N PHE A 40 -16.22 3.88 0.91
CA PHE A 40 -16.87 3.52 2.16
C PHE A 40 -17.85 4.58 2.67
N GLU A 41 -18.23 5.54 1.83
CA GLU A 41 -19.29 6.53 2.09
C GLU A 41 -19.05 7.33 3.37
N ALA A 42 -18.04 8.23 3.36
CA ALA A 42 -17.64 9.03 4.54
C ALA A 42 -18.77 9.85 5.15
N GLU A 43 -19.74 10.29 4.32
CA GLU A 43 -20.90 11.05 4.74
C GLU A 43 -21.95 10.24 5.55
N ARG A 44 -21.81 8.90 5.57
CA ARG A 44 -22.78 8.03 6.25
C ARG A 44 -22.27 7.57 7.61
N PRO A 45 -23.16 7.46 8.61
CA PRO A 45 -22.79 6.88 9.91
C PRO A 45 -22.07 5.54 9.77
N GLY A 46 -21.09 5.27 10.64
CA GLY A 46 -20.33 4.01 10.63
C GLY A 46 -19.17 3.97 9.62
N TYR A 47 -18.78 5.09 9.03
CA TYR A 47 -17.65 5.17 8.12
C TYR A 47 -16.36 4.59 8.72
N GLU A 48 -15.98 5.05 9.91
CA GLU A 48 -14.76 4.56 10.56
C GLU A 48 -14.76 3.05 10.79
N GLN A 49 -15.91 2.48 11.14
CA GLN A 49 -16.06 1.05 11.34
C GLN A 49 -15.84 0.28 10.02
N ARG A 50 -16.38 0.82 8.89
CA ARG A 50 -16.16 0.22 7.56
C ARG A 50 -14.69 0.26 7.15
N VAL A 51 -14.00 1.39 7.35
CA VAL A 51 -12.55 1.51 7.08
C VAL A 51 -11.75 0.55 7.96
N ARG A 52 -12.03 0.50 9.28
CA ARG A 52 -11.35 -0.43 10.21
C ARG A 52 -11.55 -1.89 9.78
N ALA A 53 -12.77 -2.25 9.39
CA ALA A 53 -13.08 -3.60 8.95
C ALA A 53 -12.33 -3.97 7.66
N THR A 54 -12.29 -3.05 6.68
CA THR A 54 -11.56 -3.24 5.42
C THR A 54 -10.07 -3.43 5.67
N VAL A 55 -9.43 -2.51 6.39
CA VAL A 55 -8.00 -2.61 6.71
C VAL A 55 -7.70 -3.90 7.46
N ARG A 56 -8.57 -4.30 8.40
CA ARG A 56 -8.42 -5.57 9.13
C ARG A 56 -8.44 -6.77 8.17
N GLU A 57 -9.40 -6.82 7.24
CA GLU A 57 -9.52 -7.96 6.31
C GLU A 57 -8.35 -7.99 5.32
N LEU A 58 -7.88 -6.84 4.81
CA LEU A 58 -6.74 -6.75 3.91
C LEU A 58 -5.44 -7.21 4.60
N VAL A 59 -5.14 -6.68 5.78
CA VAL A 59 -3.94 -7.04 6.55
C VAL A 59 -3.98 -8.52 6.96
N LYS A 60 -5.14 -9.01 7.43
CA LYS A 60 -5.31 -10.42 7.81
C LYS A 60 -5.05 -11.34 6.63
N GLN A 61 -5.61 -11.02 5.47
CA GLN A 61 -5.43 -11.83 4.27
C GLN A 61 -3.98 -11.80 3.80
N HIS A 62 -3.33 -10.64 3.83
CA HIS A 62 -1.93 -10.46 3.46
C HIS A 62 -1.01 -11.39 4.27
N PHE A 63 -1.09 -11.34 5.60
CA PHE A 63 -0.29 -12.20 6.46
C PHE A 63 -0.70 -13.68 6.40
N PHE A 64 -1.99 -13.98 6.19
CA PHE A 64 -2.45 -15.36 5.98
C PHE A 64 -1.83 -15.99 4.74
N GLN A 65 -1.66 -15.20 3.67
CA GLN A 65 -0.98 -15.64 2.45
C GLN A 65 0.56 -15.61 2.57
N LYS A 66 1.09 -15.22 3.73
CA LYS A 66 2.53 -15.08 3.98
C LYS A 66 3.22 -14.16 2.96
N LEU A 67 2.52 -13.10 2.55
CA LEU A 67 3.10 -12.09 1.67
C LEU A 67 4.06 -11.20 2.43
N PRO A 68 5.13 -10.68 1.78
CA PRO A 68 6.12 -9.84 2.42
C PRO A 68 5.53 -8.51 2.87
N ALA A 69 5.98 -8.03 4.02
CA ALA A 69 5.66 -6.73 4.55
C ALA A 69 6.90 -6.10 5.18
N ILE A 70 7.13 -4.82 4.92
CA ILE A 70 8.25 -4.06 5.47
C ILE A 70 7.70 -3.06 6.49
N GLY A 71 8.30 -3.04 7.67
CA GLY A 71 8.01 -2.10 8.75
C GLY A 71 9.14 -1.13 8.97
N LEU A 72 8.81 0.12 9.23
CA LEU A 72 9.72 1.17 9.68
C LEU A 72 9.47 1.45 11.16
N PHE A 73 10.52 1.35 11.96
CA PHE A 73 10.47 1.51 13.41
C PHE A 73 11.29 2.72 13.86
N VAL A 74 10.80 3.39 14.91
CA VAL A 74 11.53 4.40 15.67
C VAL A 74 11.28 4.09 17.15
N ASP A 75 12.35 3.95 17.94
CA ASP A 75 12.29 3.57 19.37
C ASP A 75 11.41 2.32 19.58
N ASP A 76 11.66 1.25 18.81
CA ASP A 76 10.88 -0.01 18.77
C ASP A 76 9.39 0.13 18.47
N ARG A 77 8.93 1.30 18.08
CA ARG A 77 7.55 1.56 17.69
C ARG A 77 7.42 1.49 16.18
N LEU A 78 6.49 0.69 15.69
CA LEU A 78 6.12 0.64 14.27
C LEU A 78 5.45 1.97 13.86
N ILE A 79 6.11 2.74 12.99
CA ILE A 79 5.65 4.06 12.52
C ILE A 79 5.30 4.09 11.03
N GLY A 80 5.75 3.11 10.27
CA GLY A 80 5.47 2.96 8.85
C GLY A 80 5.36 1.50 8.45
N ILE A 81 4.57 1.21 7.43
CA ILE A 81 4.40 -0.13 6.89
C ILE A 81 4.11 -0.09 5.38
N ALA A 82 4.72 -1.02 4.65
CA ALA A 82 4.40 -1.34 3.27
C ALA A 82 4.03 -2.82 3.18
N LEU A 83 2.86 -3.12 2.65
CA LEU A 83 2.46 -4.47 2.25
C LEU A 83 2.87 -4.67 0.79
N ILE A 84 3.47 -5.81 0.46
CA ILE A 84 4.03 -6.08 -0.86
C ILE A 84 3.36 -7.33 -1.44
N ALA A 85 2.75 -7.20 -2.60
CA ALA A 85 2.24 -8.33 -3.38
C ALA A 85 3.25 -8.66 -4.49
N PRO A 86 3.88 -9.85 -4.49
CA PRO A 86 4.86 -10.23 -5.50
C PRO A 86 4.19 -10.52 -6.86
N PRO A 87 4.95 -10.46 -7.97
CA PRO A 87 4.44 -10.55 -9.34
C PRO A 87 3.59 -11.80 -9.63
N GLN A 88 3.98 -12.92 -9.08
CA GLN A 88 3.34 -14.22 -9.33
C GLN A 88 2.02 -14.41 -8.58
N ARG A 89 1.72 -13.57 -7.61
CA ARG A 89 0.48 -13.58 -6.85
C ARG A 89 -0.33 -12.33 -7.16
N ARG A 90 -0.71 -12.15 -8.42
CA ARG A 90 -1.68 -11.12 -8.79
C ARG A 90 -2.89 -11.28 -7.88
N LEU A 91 -3.03 -10.36 -7.00
CA LEU A 91 -4.04 -10.08 -5.98
C LEU A 91 -5.37 -10.89 -6.09
N GLY A 92 -5.31 -12.21 -6.03
CA GLY A 92 -6.48 -13.09 -5.97
C GLY A 92 -7.30 -12.97 -4.67
N ILE A 93 -7.05 -11.91 -3.89
CA ILE A 93 -7.76 -11.60 -2.64
C ILE A 93 -9.26 -11.39 -2.92
N THR A 94 -9.57 -10.74 -4.04
CA THR A 94 -10.93 -10.40 -4.43
C THR A 94 -11.72 -11.58 -5.03
N GLU A 95 -11.03 -12.63 -5.44
CA GLU A 95 -11.65 -13.82 -6.04
C GLU A 95 -12.23 -14.78 -5.00
N SER A 96 -11.80 -14.72 -3.73
CA SER A 96 -12.34 -15.54 -2.69
C SER A 96 -13.75 -15.10 -2.28
N TRP A 97 -14.77 -15.92 -2.56
CA TRP A 97 -16.15 -15.67 -2.13
C TRP A 97 -16.28 -15.47 -0.61
N ALA A 98 -15.46 -16.16 0.18
CA ALA A 98 -15.44 -16.01 1.63
C ALA A 98 -14.91 -14.63 2.07
N TRP A 99 -13.94 -14.06 1.36
CA TRP A 99 -13.48 -12.70 1.57
C TRP A 99 -14.56 -11.68 1.17
N GLN A 100 -15.21 -11.86 0.01
CA GLN A 100 -16.30 -11.00 -0.44
C GLN A 100 -17.46 -10.99 0.57
N LEU A 101 -17.85 -12.17 1.08
CA LEU A 101 -18.89 -12.26 2.10
C LEU A 101 -18.53 -11.51 3.39
N ARG A 102 -17.29 -11.62 3.87
CA ARG A 102 -16.83 -10.85 5.05
C ARG A 102 -16.86 -9.35 4.77
N MET A 103 -16.46 -8.93 3.58
CA MET A 103 -16.54 -7.52 3.17
C MET A 103 -17.98 -7.04 3.11
N TRP A 104 -18.90 -7.82 2.52
CA TRP A 104 -20.33 -7.45 2.50
C TRP A 104 -20.92 -7.28 3.90
N LEU A 105 -20.60 -8.17 4.81
CA LEU A 105 -21.05 -8.07 6.20
C LEU A 105 -20.46 -6.87 6.94
N SER A 106 -19.25 -6.46 6.57
CA SER A 106 -18.52 -5.39 7.27
C SER A 106 -18.72 -4.00 6.66
N THR A 107 -18.79 -3.91 5.33
CA THR A 107 -18.82 -2.63 4.60
C THR A 107 -20.10 -2.41 3.79
N GLY A 108 -20.97 -3.43 3.76
CA GLY A 108 -22.17 -3.44 2.94
C GLY A 108 -21.89 -3.76 1.47
N VAL A 109 -22.94 -4.12 0.74
CA VAL A 109 -22.84 -4.50 -0.69
C VAL A 109 -22.28 -3.38 -1.55
N ARG A 110 -22.69 -2.13 -1.29
CA ARG A 110 -22.26 -0.97 -2.07
C ARG A 110 -20.77 -0.65 -1.90
N GLY A 111 -20.28 -0.65 -0.64
CA GLY A 111 -18.86 -0.43 -0.35
C GLY A 111 -17.99 -1.53 -0.93
N THR A 112 -18.41 -2.79 -0.78
CA THR A 112 -17.67 -3.93 -1.36
C THR A 112 -17.61 -3.85 -2.88
N ARG A 113 -18.74 -3.56 -3.55
CA ARG A 113 -18.77 -3.43 -5.02
C ARG A 113 -17.84 -2.31 -5.50
N ARG A 114 -17.93 -1.10 -4.92
CA ARG A 114 -17.03 0.01 -5.27
C ARG A 114 -15.56 -0.34 -5.07
N TYR A 115 -15.25 -1.08 -4.00
CA TYR A 115 -13.89 -1.53 -3.74
C TYR A 115 -13.40 -2.51 -4.81
N LEU A 116 -14.25 -3.45 -5.24
CA LEU A 116 -13.92 -4.40 -6.30
C LEU A 116 -13.74 -3.70 -7.66
N ASP A 117 -14.65 -2.78 -8.00
CA ASP A 117 -14.59 -1.99 -9.24
C ASP A 117 -13.29 -1.15 -9.28
N TYR A 118 -12.96 -0.48 -8.16
CA TYR A 118 -11.70 0.26 -7.99
C TYR A 118 -10.49 -0.65 -8.21
N HIS A 119 -10.44 -1.78 -7.50
CA HIS A 119 -9.31 -2.69 -7.57
C HIS A 119 -9.10 -3.24 -8.99
N GLN A 120 -10.18 -3.62 -9.69
CA GLN A 120 -10.10 -4.08 -11.08
C GLN A 120 -9.60 -2.98 -12.02
N ALA A 121 -10.04 -1.74 -11.82
CA ALA A 121 -9.63 -0.62 -12.65
C ALA A 121 -8.14 -0.28 -12.47
N VAL A 122 -7.62 -0.32 -11.24
CA VAL A 122 -6.18 -0.16 -10.96
C VAL A 122 -5.39 -1.32 -11.58
N LEU A 123 -5.84 -2.56 -11.45
CA LEU A 123 -5.19 -3.72 -12.06
C LEU A 123 -5.11 -3.64 -13.59
N ALA A 124 -6.10 -3.00 -14.23
CA ALA A 124 -6.10 -2.81 -15.68
C ALA A 124 -5.01 -1.81 -16.17
N CYS A 125 -4.49 -0.97 -15.28
CA CYS A 125 -3.39 -0.05 -15.56
C CYS A 125 -2.01 -0.68 -15.40
N LEU A 126 -1.92 -1.89 -14.83
CA LEU A 126 -0.62 -2.54 -14.61
C LEU A 126 0.08 -2.82 -15.95
N PRO A 127 1.41 -2.66 -16.01
CA PRO A 127 2.17 -3.03 -17.20
C PRO A 127 2.04 -4.55 -17.48
N SER A 128 2.28 -4.95 -18.72
CA SER A 128 2.28 -6.37 -19.14
C SER A 128 3.38 -7.18 -18.47
N GLU A 129 4.41 -6.51 -17.99
CA GLU A 129 5.55 -7.08 -17.29
C GLU A 129 5.17 -7.50 -15.85
N SER A 130 5.96 -8.40 -15.30
CA SER A 130 5.80 -8.83 -13.92
C SER A 130 6.25 -7.73 -12.96
N VAL A 131 5.37 -7.24 -12.11
CA VAL A 131 5.64 -6.15 -11.17
C VAL A 131 5.19 -6.49 -9.75
N HIS A 132 5.90 -5.95 -8.76
CA HIS A 132 5.38 -5.89 -7.40
C HIS A 132 4.30 -4.82 -7.30
N VAL A 133 3.30 -5.06 -6.46
CA VAL A 133 2.24 -4.09 -6.18
C VAL A 133 2.22 -3.79 -4.68
N LEU A 134 2.03 -2.53 -4.31
CA LEU A 134 1.88 -2.10 -2.91
C LEU A 134 0.39 -1.87 -2.61
N PRO A 135 -0.35 -2.89 -2.14
CA PRO A 135 -1.78 -2.74 -1.87
C PRO A 135 -2.08 -1.75 -0.75
N LEU A 136 -1.19 -1.62 0.21
CA LEU A 136 -1.27 -0.64 1.29
C LEU A 136 0.14 -0.19 1.68
N LEU A 137 0.34 1.12 1.72
CA LEU A 137 1.56 1.77 2.17
C LEU A 137 1.17 2.95 3.07
N GLY A 138 1.76 3.08 4.25
CA GLY A 138 1.42 4.20 5.11
C GLY A 138 2.44 4.50 6.19
N ILE A 139 2.59 5.79 6.47
CA ILE A 139 3.30 6.32 7.64
C ILE A 139 2.25 6.84 8.62
N HIS A 140 2.40 6.52 9.89
CA HIS A 140 1.52 7.03 10.94
C HIS A 140 1.48 8.56 10.92
N PRO A 141 0.30 9.22 10.96
CA PRO A 141 0.15 10.67 10.73
C PRO A 141 1.09 11.55 11.57
N GLN A 142 1.38 11.18 12.81
CA GLN A 142 2.29 11.93 13.70
C GLN A 142 3.76 11.91 13.24
N PHE A 143 4.11 11.01 12.32
CA PHE A 143 5.48 10.85 11.80
C PHE A 143 5.61 11.27 10.33
N GLN A 144 4.53 11.72 9.69
CA GLN A 144 4.57 12.25 8.33
C GLN A 144 5.34 13.59 8.28
N GLY A 145 5.87 13.94 7.10
CA GLY A 145 6.65 15.17 6.89
C GLY A 145 8.06 15.15 7.49
N LYS A 146 8.59 13.98 7.86
CA LYS A 146 9.92 13.79 8.48
C LYS A 146 10.79 12.83 7.69
N HIS A 147 10.61 12.72 6.38
CA HIS A 147 11.36 11.85 5.45
C HIS A 147 11.25 10.32 5.71
N PHE A 148 10.39 9.89 6.63
CA PHE A 148 10.19 8.47 6.90
C PHE A 148 9.51 7.71 5.73
N GLY A 149 8.70 8.42 4.93
CA GLY A 149 8.11 7.85 3.71
C GLY A 149 9.16 7.50 2.66
N GLU A 150 10.18 8.35 2.51
CA GLU A 150 11.32 8.13 1.61
C GLU A 150 12.14 6.91 2.05
N GLN A 151 12.42 6.80 3.36
CA GLN A 151 13.14 5.66 3.91
C GLN A 151 12.38 4.33 3.73
N LEU A 152 11.08 4.34 3.96
CA LEU A 152 10.23 3.16 3.78
C LEU A 152 10.17 2.74 2.30
N LEU A 153 9.99 3.70 1.37
CA LEU A 153 9.98 3.40 -0.06
C LEU A 153 11.34 2.91 -0.56
N GLY A 154 12.45 3.52 -0.09
CA GLY A 154 13.80 3.06 -0.42
C GLY A 154 13.99 1.57 -0.05
N ALA A 155 13.60 1.18 1.17
CA ALA A 155 13.67 -0.22 1.60
C ALA A 155 12.75 -1.15 0.77
N VAL A 156 11.60 -0.66 0.31
CA VAL A 156 10.71 -1.41 -0.60
C VAL A 156 11.38 -1.59 -1.96
N HIS A 157 11.99 -0.54 -2.52
CA HIS A 157 12.69 -0.61 -3.81
C HIS A 157 13.85 -1.60 -3.73
N ASP A 158 14.69 -1.51 -2.69
CA ASP A 158 15.83 -2.41 -2.48
C ASP A 158 15.35 -3.86 -2.43
N TRP A 159 14.32 -4.14 -1.62
CA TRP A 159 13.76 -5.47 -1.47
C TRP A 159 13.15 -6.01 -2.77
N CYS A 160 12.40 -5.18 -3.52
CA CYS A 160 11.78 -5.60 -4.77
C CYS A 160 12.80 -5.78 -5.91
N ALA A 161 13.91 -5.04 -5.88
CA ALA A 161 14.98 -5.16 -6.87
C ALA A 161 15.77 -6.47 -6.75
N GLU A 162 15.71 -7.15 -5.60
CA GLU A 162 16.31 -8.48 -5.41
C GLU A 162 15.58 -9.60 -6.17
N ASP A 163 14.30 -9.37 -6.57
CA ASP A 163 13.54 -10.35 -7.34
C ASP A 163 13.85 -10.21 -8.85
N PRO A 164 14.59 -11.18 -9.44
CA PRO A 164 14.97 -11.12 -10.85
C PRO A 164 13.76 -11.25 -11.81
N HIS A 165 12.60 -11.62 -11.30
CA HIS A 165 11.36 -11.76 -12.07
C HIS A 165 10.48 -10.51 -12.02
N SER A 166 10.92 -9.45 -11.34
CA SER A 166 10.17 -8.20 -11.22
C SER A 166 10.83 -7.07 -11.99
N SER A 167 10.08 -6.39 -12.85
CA SER A 167 10.54 -5.20 -13.56
C SER A 167 10.42 -3.92 -12.72
N GLY A 168 9.69 -3.95 -11.60
CA GLY A 168 9.52 -2.77 -10.76
C GLY A 168 8.37 -2.88 -9.76
N VAL A 169 7.99 -1.72 -9.23
CA VAL A 169 7.00 -1.56 -8.17
C VAL A 169 5.88 -0.63 -8.62
N VAL A 170 4.64 -1.06 -8.44
CA VAL A 170 3.44 -0.26 -8.72
C VAL A 170 2.73 0.09 -7.41
N LEU A 171 2.25 1.30 -7.33
CA LEU A 171 1.33 1.77 -6.29
C LEU A 171 0.28 2.70 -6.91
N ASP A 172 -0.78 2.98 -6.17
CA ASP A 172 -1.80 3.92 -6.57
C ASP A 172 -2.18 4.87 -5.44
N THR A 173 -2.73 6.04 -5.78
CA THR A 173 -3.21 7.03 -4.82
C THR A 173 -4.24 7.97 -5.43
N GLY A 174 -5.35 8.19 -4.72
CA GLY A 174 -6.32 9.26 -5.02
C GLY A 174 -6.04 10.56 -4.27
N ASN A 175 -4.92 10.64 -3.54
CA ASN A 175 -4.58 11.81 -2.76
C ASN A 175 -3.56 12.69 -3.47
N SER A 176 -4.03 13.81 -4.03
CA SER A 176 -3.20 14.75 -4.79
C SER A 176 -1.98 15.28 -4.04
N ARG A 177 -1.98 15.24 -2.68
CA ARG A 177 -0.83 15.66 -1.86
C ARG A 177 0.41 14.79 -2.07
N TYR A 178 0.23 13.54 -2.51
CA TYR A 178 1.33 12.58 -2.66
C TYR A 178 1.87 12.47 -4.08
N LEU A 179 1.23 13.08 -5.09
CA LEU A 179 1.66 12.96 -6.49
C LEU A 179 3.09 13.43 -6.70
N GLU A 180 3.40 14.65 -6.23
CA GLU A 180 4.76 15.20 -6.33
C GLU A 180 5.77 14.45 -5.46
N PHE A 181 5.32 13.85 -4.35
CA PHE A 181 6.17 13.01 -3.52
C PHE A 181 6.60 11.76 -4.30
N TYR A 182 5.66 11.02 -4.90
CA TYR A 182 6.00 9.81 -5.68
C TYR A 182 6.86 10.13 -6.91
N LYS A 183 6.58 11.21 -7.63
CA LYS A 183 7.42 11.66 -8.76
C LYS A 183 8.86 11.93 -8.33
N ARG A 184 9.07 12.58 -7.18
CA ARG A 184 10.42 12.81 -6.62
C ARG A 184 11.11 11.51 -6.18
N GLN A 185 10.36 10.46 -5.85
CA GLN A 185 10.89 9.13 -5.55
C GLN A 185 11.14 8.27 -6.80
N GLY A 186 11.08 8.87 -7.99
CA GLY A 186 11.37 8.19 -9.25
C GLY A 186 10.20 7.39 -9.83
N TYR A 187 8.98 7.59 -9.33
CA TYR A 187 7.79 6.99 -9.92
C TYR A 187 7.31 7.75 -11.15
N GLU A 188 6.96 7.02 -12.19
CA GLU A 188 6.27 7.52 -13.38
C GLU A 188 4.79 7.18 -13.30
N GLU A 189 3.94 8.11 -13.70
CA GLU A 189 2.49 7.89 -13.77
C GLU A 189 2.17 7.08 -15.02
N ILE A 190 1.55 5.91 -14.85
CA ILE A 190 1.24 4.97 -15.93
C ILE A 190 -0.26 4.85 -16.22
N GLY A 191 -1.11 5.46 -15.41
CA GLY A 191 -2.55 5.47 -15.62
C GLY A 191 -3.31 6.31 -14.61
N GLU A 192 -4.53 6.67 -15.00
CA GLU A 192 -5.50 7.36 -14.18
C GLU A 192 -6.84 6.61 -14.21
N VAL A 193 -7.49 6.49 -13.06
CA VAL A 193 -8.78 5.82 -12.93
C VAL A 193 -9.76 6.71 -12.19
N ALA A 194 -10.91 7.00 -12.82
CA ALA A 194 -11.97 7.76 -12.16
C ALA A 194 -12.78 6.85 -11.22
N ILE A 195 -12.70 7.14 -9.92
CA ILE A 195 -13.45 6.44 -8.86
C ILE A 195 -14.48 7.40 -8.28
N GLY A 196 -15.61 7.54 -8.96
CA GLY A 196 -16.60 8.55 -8.64
C GLY A 196 -16.02 9.97 -8.77
N PRO A 197 -15.97 10.78 -7.70
CA PRO A 197 -15.38 12.12 -7.73
C PRO A 197 -13.85 12.12 -7.53
N VAL A 198 -13.24 10.96 -7.27
CA VAL A 198 -11.79 10.83 -7.00
C VAL A 198 -11.10 10.36 -8.27
N LEU A 199 -10.00 11.00 -8.62
CA LEU A 199 -9.08 10.53 -9.65
C LEU A 199 -7.96 9.77 -8.94
N GLU A 200 -7.87 8.48 -9.20
CA GLU A 200 -6.82 7.59 -8.71
C GLU A 200 -5.68 7.57 -9.72
N HIS A 201 -4.48 7.88 -9.29
CA HIS A 201 -3.28 7.87 -10.11
C HIS A 201 -2.48 6.60 -9.84
N VAL A 202 -2.12 5.88 -10.91
CA VAL A 202 -1.32 4.66 -10.84
C VAL A 202 0.11 4.98 -11.24
N PHE A 203 1.05 4.63 -10.37
CA PHE A 203 2.47 4.94 -10.50
C PHE A 203 3.31 3.68 -10.59
N PHE A 204 4.35 3.73 -11.41
CA PHE A 204 5.35 2.68 -11.59
C PHE A 204 6.74 3.20 -11.31
N HIS A 205 7.52 2.44 -10.55
CA HIS A 205 8.96 2.65 -10.33
C HIS A 205 9.71 1.44 -10.89
N ALA A 206 10.57 1.65 -11.89
CA ALA A 206 11.36 0.59 -12.51
C ALA A 206 12.47 0.12 -11.57
N ASN A 207 12.66 -1.20 -11.47
CA ASN A 207 13.83 -1.76 -10.81
C ASN A 207 15.10 -1.42 -11.64
N PRO A 208 16.26 -1.21 -11.00
CA PRO A 208 17.52 -1.09 -11.72
C PRO A 208 17.72 -2.35 -12.57
N GLN A 209 17.95 -2.18 -13.88
CA GLN A 209 18.28 -3.33 -14.73
C GLN A 209 19.58 -3.95 -14.22
N PRO A 210 19.68 -5.29 -14.07
CA PRO A 210 20.95 -5.92 -13.79
C PRO A 210 21.93 -5.53 -14.89
N LEU A 211 23.09 -5.02 -14.49
CA LEU A 211 24.18 -4.73 -15.44
C LEU A 211 24.36 -5.96 -16.31
N GLN A 212 24.01 -5.87 -17.59
CA GLN A 212 24.31 -6.94 -18.54
C GLN A 212 25.81 -7.13 -18.47
N ALA A 213 26.25 -8.30 -17.99
CA ALA A 213 27.65 -8.67 -18.02
C ALA A 213 28.12 -8.52 -19.46
N ALA A 214 29.01 -7.57 -19.71
CA ALA A 214 29.59 -7.36 -21.03
C ALA A 214 30.17 -8.71 -21.47
N THR A 215 29.51 -9.33 -22.43
CA THR A 215 30.00 -10.55 -23.06
C THR A 215 31.23 -10.12 -23.85
N THR A 216 32.41 -10.45 -23.30
CA THR A 216 33.73 -10.31 -23.95
C THR A 216 33.96 -11.50 -24.85
#